data_5fc3b1e0d62af4330a4deb1a1433c32f
#
_entry.id   5fc3b1e0d62af4330a4deb1a1433c32f
#
_cell.length_a   1.000
_cell.length_b   1.000
_cell.length_c   1.000
_cell.angle_alpha   90.00
_cell.angle_beta   90.00
_cell.angle_gamma   90.00
#
_symmetry.space_group_name_H-M   'P 1'
#
loop_
_entity.id
_entity.type
_entity.pdbx_description
1 polymer ?
#
loop_
_entity_poly.entity_id
_entity_poly.type
_entity_poly.pdbx_seq_one_letter_code
_entity_poly.pdbx_strand_id
1 'polypeptide(L)'
;LHHRMNSYVLSSIVRTESQRAEEKWALEIAMHWLEKTGLGDVHDELAKNLPYGKQKLLELARALSSSPRLLILDEPSSGLNDKETEELMVFLESLLEEQNLTILLIEHDMNVVMGISHWVVVMDMGMKIAEGTPKEIYNHPKVIEAYLGREE
;
A
#
# COMPACT_ATOMS: atom_id res chain seq x y z
N LEU A 1 -6.09 -11.84 -7.65
CA LEU A 1 -6.77 -11.90 -8.97
C LEU A 1 -7.72 -13.09 -9.11
N HIS A 2 -7.51 -14.19 -8.39
CA HIS A 2 -8.36 -15.38 -8.44
C HIS A 2 -9.86 -15.10 -8.21
N HIS A 3 -10.22 -14.17 -7.35
CA HIS A 3 -11.62 -13.81 -7.07
C HIS A 3 -12.34 -13.11 -8.24
N ARG A 4 -11.61 -12.66 -9.25
CA ARG A 4 -12.14 -12.03 -10.48
C ARG A 4 -12.20 -12.97 -11.67
N MET A 5 -11.72 -14.20 -11.51
CA MET A 5 -11.69 -15.22 -12.57
C MET A 5 -12.94 -16.12 -12.43
N ASN A 6 -13.69 -16.26 -13.51
CA ASN A 6 -14.92 -17.04 -13.57
C ASN A 6 -14.70 -18.51 -14.00
N SER A 7 -13.55 -19.09 -13.67
CA SER A 7 -13.24 -20.48 -14.05
C SER A 7 -13.91 -21.49 -13.10
N TYR A 8 -14.77 -22.32 -13.66
CA TYR A 8 -15.33 -23.48 -12.96
C TYR A 8 -14.32 -24.65 -12.95
N VAL A 9 -14.32 -25.48 -11.91
CA VAL A 9 -13.36 -26.58 -11.70
C VAL A 9 -13.26 -27.54 -12.91
N LEU A 10 -14.36 -27.77 -13.63
CA LEU A 10 -14.40 -28.61 -14.84
C LEU A 10 -13.75 -27.95 -16.06
N SER A 11 -13.77 -26.61 -16.17
CA SER A 11 -13.12 -25.87 -17.25
C SER A 11 -11.62 -25.74 -17.07
N SER A 12 -11.13 -25.89 -15.84
CA SER A 12 -9.68 -25.85 -15.50
C SER A 12 -8.92 -27.07 -16.02
N ILE A 13 -9.61 -28.17 -16.34
CA ILE A 13 -9.01 -29.40 -16.91
C ILE A 13 -8.83 -29.28 -18.43
N VAL A 14 -9.72 -28.53 -19.09
CA VAL A 14 -9.63 -28.26 -20.54
C VAL A 14 -9.28 -26.80 -20.70
N ARG A 15 -8.00 -26.47 -20.98
CA ARG A 15 -7.54 -25.08 -21.26
C ARG A 15 -8.31 -24.48 -22.44
N THR A 16 -9.47 -23.92 -22.14
CA THR A 16 -10.32 -23.25 -23.15
C THR A 16 -9.67 -21.92 -23.58
N GLU A 17 -10.04 -21.41 -24.74
CA GLU A 17 -9.58 -20.11 -25.24
C GLU A 17 -9.92 -18.98 -24.25
N SER A 18 -11.09 -19.05 -23.60
CA SER A 18 -11.51 -18.10 -22.56
C SER A 18 -10.56 -18.11 -21.36
N GLN A 19 -10.14 -19.29 -20.89
CA GLN A 19 -9.20 -19.37 -19.78
C GLN A 19 -7.81 -18.83 -20.12
N ARG A 20 -7.33 -19.10 -21.33
CA ARG A 20 -6.05 -18.53 -21.80
C ARG A 20 -6.10 -17.00 -21.86
N ALA A 21 -7.25 -16.44 -22.27
CA ALA A 21 -7.46 -15.00 -22.27
C ALA A 21 -7.49 -14.41 -20.85
N GLU A 22 -8.16 -15.09 -19.90
CA GLU A 22 -8.18 -14.68 -18.49
C GLU A 22 -6.79 -14.78 -17.84
N GLU A 23 -6.05 -15.86 -18.09
CA GLU A 23 -4.68 -16.02 -17.58
C GLU A 23 -3.75 -14.94 -18.13
N LYS A 24 -3.85 -14.64 -19.44
CA LYS A 24 -3.07 -13.59 -20.09
C LYS A 24 -3.39 -12.22 -19.47
N TRP A 25 -4.67 -11.89 -19.34
CA TRP A 25 -5.12 -10.65 -18.70
C TRP A 25 -4.62 -10.53 -17.25
N ALA A 26 -4.71 -11.61 -16.45
CA ALA A 26 -4.21 -11.62 -15.09
C ALA A 26 -2.69 -11.41 -15.02
N LEU A 27 -1.93 -12.00 -15.97
CA LEU A 27 -0.48 -11.80 -16.06
C LEU A 27 -0.14 -10.36 -16.45
N GLU A 28 -0.84 -9.77 -17.41
CA GLU A 28 -0.64 -8.38 -17.81
C GLU A 28 -0.86 -7.40 -16.65
N ILE A 29 -1.92 -7.60 -15.84
CA ILE A 29 -2.15 -6.79 -14.64
C ILE A 29 -1.03 -7.00 -13.62
N ALA A 30 -0.63 -8.24 -13.36
CA ALA A 30 0.43 -8.54 -12.39
C ALA A 30 1.74 -7.87 -12.82
N MET A 31 2.13 -8.00 -14.08
CA MET A 31 3.34 -7.36 -14.63
C MET A 31 3.27 -5.83 -14.56
N HIS A 32 2.12 -5.24 -14.90
CA HIS A 32 1.92 -3.80 -14.77
C HIS A 32 2.24 -3.30 -13.36
N TRP A 33 1.71 -3.96 -12.32
CA TRP A 33 1.97 -3.55 -10.94
C TRP A 33 3.39 -3.86 -10.47
N LEU A 34 4.01 -4.95 -10.95
CA LEU A 34 5.43 -5.23 -10.67
C LEU A 34 6.33 -4.16 -11.29
N GLU A 35 6.05 -3.71 -12.51
CA GLU A 35 6.78 -2.62 -13.15
C GLU A 35 6.59 -1.30 -12.40
N LYS A 36 5.35 -0.95 -12.04
CA LYS A 36 5.03 0.26 -11.26
C LYS A 36 5.72 0.29 -9.90
N THR A 37 5.92 -0.86 -9.26
CA THR A 37 6.61 -0.98 -7.97
C THR A 37 8.13 -1.22 -8.10
N GLY A 38 8.69 -1.16 -9.32
CA GLY A 38 10.12 -1.39 -9.56
C GLY A 38 10.57 -2.85 -9.35
N LEU A 39 9.64 -3.80 -9.45
CA LEU A 39 9.91 -5.24 -9.30
C LEU A 39 9.90 -5.99 -10.64
N GLY A 40 9.75 -5.31 -11.77
CA GLY A 40 9.67 -5.92 -13.11
C GLY A 40 10.87 -6.83 -13.42
N ASP A 41 12.08 -6.39 -13.09
CA ASP A 41 13.33 -7.13 -13.37
C ASP A 41 13.52 -8.39 -12.48
N VAL A 42 12.75 -8.52 -11.41
CA VAL A 42 12.82 -9.63 -10.45
C VAL A 42 11.52 -10.44 -10.38
N HIS A 43 10.68 -10.35 -11.42
CA HIS A 43 9.36 -10.99 -11.46
C HIS A 43 9.41 -12.53 -11.33
N ASP A 44 10.51 -13.18 -11.71
CA ASP A 44 10.74 -14.62 -11.59
C ASP A 44 11.35 -15.05 -10.25
N GLU A 45 11.76 -14.08 -9.41
CA GLU A 45 12.34 -14.37 -8.11
C GLU A 45 11.29 -14.82 -7.09
N LEU A 46 11.69 -15.73 -6.20
CA LEU A 46 10.83 -16.09 -5.07
C LEU A 46 10.74 -14.90 -4.09
N ALA A 47 9.54 -14.57 -3.66
CA ALA A 47 9.28 -13.45 -2.74
C ALA A 47 10.18 -13.47 -1.49
N LYS A 48 10.46 -14.65 -0.92
CA LYS A 48 11.34 -14.83 0.24
C LYS A 48 12.80 -14.42 0.01
N ASN A 49 13.24 -14.35 -1.26
CA ASN A 49 14.61 -13.98 -1.62
C ASN A 49 14.75 -12.45 -1.82
N LEU A 50 13.64 -11.73 -1.88
CA LEU A 50 13.66 -10.28 -2.04
C LEU A 50 14.11 -9.61 -0.73
N PRO A 51 14.84 -8.48 -0.80
CA PRO A 51 15.04 -7.60 0.35
C PRO A 51 13.71 -7.17 0.97
N TYR A 52 13.70 -6.87 2.27
CA TYR A 52 12.46 -6.60 3.02
C TYR A 52 11.64 -5.45 2.40
N GLY A 53 12.26 -4.33 2.04
CA GLY A 53 11.59 -3.22 1.36
C GLY A 53 10.90 -3.65 0.05
N LYS A 54 11.55 -4.51 -0.75
CA LYS A 54 10.96 -5.07 -1.96
C LYS A 54 9.79 -6.03 -1.68
N GLN A 55 9.83 -6.76 -0.56
CA GLN A 55 8.69 -7.59 -0.13
C GLN A 55 7.47 -6.72 0.20
N LYS A 56 7.64 -5.58 0.87
CA LYS A 56 6.57 -4.60 1.14
C LYS A 56 5.97 -4.05 -0.16
N LEU A 57 6.79 -3.68 -1.13
CA LEU A 57 6.33 -3.24 -2.45
C LEU A 57 5.58 -4.34 -3.22
N LEU A 58 6.01 -5.60 -3.08
CA LEU A 58 5.29 -6.75 -3.65
C LEU A 58 3.91 -6.95 -3.00
N GLU A 59 3.78 -6.75 -1.69
CA GLU A 59 2.49 -6.78 -1.00
C GLU A 59 1.54 -5.73 -1.55
N LEU A 60 2.03 -4.50 -1.77
CA LEU A 60 1.26 -3.43 -2.40
C LEU A 60 0.85 -3.78 -3.85
N ALA A 61 1.78 -4.26 -4.66
CA ALA A 61 1.49 -4.69 -6.02
C ALA A 61 0.38 -5.76 -6.08
N ARG A 62 0.42 -6.73 -5.16
CA ARG A 62 -0.62 -7.76 -5.02
C ARG A 62 -1.98 -7.17 -4.65
N ALA A 63 -2.03 -6.25 -3.67
CA ALA A 63 -3.27 -5.59 -3.27
C ALA A 63 -3.86 -4.77 -4.41
N LEU A 64 -3.04 -3.97 -5.10
CA LEU A 64 -3.43 -3.11 -6.21
C LEU A 64 -3.90 -3.89 -7.45
N SER A 65 -3.36 -5.09 -7.68
CA SER A 65 -3.81 -5.98 -8.76
C SER A 65 -5.30 -6.33 -8.67
N SER A 66 -5.93 -6.20 -7.51
CA SER A 66 -7.37 -6.40 -7.34
C SER A 66 -8.21 -5.20 -7.78
N SER A 67 -7.59 -4.09 -8.17
CA SER A 67 -8.21 -2.80 -8.48
C SER A 67 -9.14 -2.33 -7.34
N PRO A 68 -8.61 -2.17 -6.11
CA PRO A 68 -9.41 -1.79 -4.96
C PRO A 68 -9.86 -0.33 -5.09
N ARG A 69 -10.99 0.02 -4.47
CA ARG A 69 -11.42 1.40 -4.24
C ARG A 69 -10.95 1.95 -2.91
N LEU A 70 -10.63 1.06 -1.98
CA LEU A 70 -10.06 1.36 -0.66
C LEU A 70 -8.88 0.43 -0.42
N LEU A 71 -7.73 1.01 -0.10
CA LEU A 71 -6.52 0.33 0.33
C LEU A 71 -6.28 0.65 1.81
N ILE A 72 -6.13 -0.37 2.64
CA ILE A 72 -5.82 -0.22 4.05
C ILE A 72 -4.38 -0.68 4.25
N LEU A 73 -3.55 0.20 4.79
CA LEU A 73 -2.14 -0.03 5.06
C LEU A 73 -1.89 0.12 6.56
N ASP A 74 -1.34 -0.93 7.15
CA ASP A 74 -1.01 -0.98 8.56
C ASP A 74 0.51 -0.98 8.71
N GLU A 75 1.07 0.12 9.20
CA GLU A 75 2.50 0.41 9.36
C GLU A 75 3.35 0.02 8.13
N PRO A 76 3.02 0.53 6.93
CA PRO A 76 3.75 0.14 5.73
C PRO A 76 5.22 0.59 5.74
N SER A 77 5.57 1.65 6.46
CA SER A 77 6.95 2.13 6.61
C SER A 77 7.78 1.34 7.62
N SER A 78 7.15 0.53 8.47
CA SER A 78 7.83 -0.20 9.52
C SER A 78 8.94 -1.12 8.99
N GLY A 79 10.15 -0.94 9.51
CA GLY A 79 11.34 -1.72 9.12
C GLY A 79 12.02 -1.29 7.82
N LEU A 80 11.56 -0.21 7.19
CA LEU A 80 12.23 0.42 6.06
C LEU A 80 13.28 1.42 6.56
N ASN A 81 14.32 1.65 5.75
CA ASN A 81 15.23 2.77 5.97
C ASN A 81 14.63 4.06 5.37
N ASP A 82 15.23 5.23 5.67
CA ASP A 82 14.72 6.53 5.26
C ASP A 82 14.48 6.62 3.74
N LYS A 83 15.41 6.10 2.94
CA LYS A 83 15.30 6.10 1.48
C LYS A 83 14.14 5.22 0.99
N GLU A 84 13.99 4.03 1.56
CA GLU A 84 12.89 3.10 1.22
C GLU A 84 11.54 3.70 1.64
N THR A 85 11.50 4.41 2.77
CA THR A 85 10.31 5.12 3.22
C THR A 85 9.93 6.25 2.27
N GLU A 86 10.91 7.05 1.81
CA GLU A 86 10.69 8.10 0.81
C GLU A 86 10.18 7.52 -0.51
N GLU A 87 10.80 6.45 -1.01
CA GLU A 87 10.34 5.73 -2.22
C GLU A 87 8.91 5.22 -2.08
N LEU A 88 8.55 4.68 -0.91
CA LEU A 88 7.18 4.26 -0.59
C LEU A 88 6.21 5.44 -0.62
N MET A 89 6.56 6.57 0.02
CA MET A 89 5.71 7.77 0.05
C MET A 89 5.44 8.30 -1.36
N VAL A 90 6.47 8.47 -2.18
CA VAL A 90 6.36 8.90 -3.59
C VAL A 90 5.44 7.95 -4.37
N PHE A 91 5.58 6.66 -4.16
CA PHE A 91 4.72 5.67 -4.79
C PHE A 91 3.25 5.82 -4.36
N LEU A 92 2.97 5.96 -3.05
CA LEU A 92 1.61 6.14 -2.54
C LEU A 92 0.97 7.44 -3.03
N GLU A 93 1.73 8.55 -3.10
CA GLU A 93 1.27 9.82 -3.69
C GLU A 93 0.87 9.64 -5.15
N SER A 94 1.69 8.96 -5.95
CA SER A 94 1.38 8.68 -7.36
C SER A 94 0.08 7.89 -7.54
N LEU A 95 -0.22 6.97 -6.61
CA LEU A 95 -1.47 6.22 -6.62
C LEU A 95 -2.69 7.09 -6.33
N LEU A 96 -2.57 8.07 -5.42
CA LEU A 96 -3.65 9.00 -5.09
C LEU A 96 -3.97 9.92 -6.28
N GLU A 97 -2.97 10.32 -7.07
CA GLU A 97 -3.13 11.17 -8.24
C GLU A 97 -3.69 10.42 -9.46
N GLU A 98 -3.17 9.21 -9.73
CA GLU A 98 -3.49 8.45 -10.94
C GLU A 98 -4.76 7.59 -10.81
N GLN A 99 -5.14 7.20 -9.60
CA GLN A 99 -6.19 6.24 -9.33
C GLN A 99 -7.32 6.88 -8.51
N ASN A 100 -8.57 6.51 -8.79
CA ASN A 100 -9.70 6.85 -7.92
C ASN A 100 -9.69 5.94 -6.67
N LEU A 101 -8.60 6.03 -5.90
CA LEU A 101 -8.27 5.18 -4.76
C LEU A 101 -8.34 6.00 -3.47
N THR A 102 -8.98 5.43 -2.45
CA THR A 102 -8.91 5.93 -1.09
C THR A 102 -7.89 5.08 -0.32
N ILE A 103 -6.97 5.72 0.39
CA ILE A 103 -6.00 5.04 1.25
C ILE A 103 -6.34 5.35 2.71
N LEU A 104 -6.54 4.32 3.52
CA LEU A 104 -6.54 4.39 4.98
C LEU A 104 -5.18 3.92 5.47
N LEU A 105 -4.41 4.86 6.00
CA LEU A 105 -3.06 4.63 6.50
C LEU A 105 -3.07 4.61 8.03
N ILE A 106 -2.53 3.56 8.63
CA ILE A 106 -2.24 3.47 10.05
C ILE A 106 -0.72 3.57 10.19
N GLU A 107 -0.25 4.61 10.85
CA GLU A 107 1.17 4.91 11.00
C GLU A 107 1.47 5.63 12.33
N HIS A 108 2.68 5.47 12.79
CA HIS A 108 3.20 6.18 13.94
C HIS A 108 4.38 7.11 13.56
N ASP A 109 4.91 7.02 12.35
CA ASP A 109 5.88 7.98 11.82
C ASP A 109 5.16 9.26 11.36
N MET A 110 5.39 10.33 12.11
CA MET A 110 4.76 11.62 11.84
C MET A 110 5.18 12.21 10.49
N ASN A 111 6.39 11.93 10.01
CA ASN A 111 6.84 12.43 8.69
C ASN A 111 6.02 11.79 7.58
N VAL A 112 5.79 10.49 7.67
CA VAL A 112 4.95 9.75 6.70
C VAL A 112 3.52 10.27 6.75
N VAL A 113 2.91 10.37 7.96
CA VAL A 113 1.54 10.84 8.13
C VAL A 113 1.36 12.25 7.59
N MET A 114 2.24 13.17 7.97
CA MET A 114 2.13 14.58 7.57
C MET A 114 2.42 14.80 6.09
N GLY A 115 3.26 13.93 5.48
CA GLY A 115 3.65 14.04 4.09
C GLY A 115 2.53 13.69 3.11
N ILE A 116 1.79 12.60 3.36
CA ILE A 116 0.85 12.06 2.36
C ILE A 116 -0.63 12.13 2.75
N SER A 117 -0.96 12.44 4.01
CA SER A 117 -2.35 12.43 4.46
C SER A 117 -3.07 13.73 4.11
N HIS A 118 -4.34 13.61 3.69
CA HIS A 118 -5.24 14.76 3.54
C HIS A 118 -6.01 15.05 4.82
N TRP A 119 -6.29 14.02 5.60
CA TRP A 119 -7.01 14.08 6.88
C TRP A 119 -6.40 13.08 7.85
N VAL A 120 -6.19 13.50 9.08
CA VAL A 120 -5.54 12.71 10.13
C VAL A 120 -6.49 12.57 11.31
N VAL A 121 -6.59 11.35 11.83
CA VAL A 121 -7.25 11.04 13.10
C VAL A 121 -6.18 10.52 14.07
N VAL A 122 -5.98 11.22 15.18
CA VAL A 122 -4.97 10.84 16.17
C VAL A 122 -5.64 10.08 17.32
N MET A 123 -5.04 8.93 17.63
CA MET A 123 -5.49 8.07 18.72
C MET A 123 -4.39 7.90 19.77
N ASP A 124 -4.78 7.94 21.03
CA ASP A 124 -3.93 7.62 22.17
C ASP A 124 -4.72 6.74 23.15
N MET A 125 -4.09 5.67 23.65
CA MET A 125 -4.72 4.68 24.56
C MET A 125 -6.11 4.21 24.11
N GLY A 126 -6.29 4.02 22.81
CA GLY A 126 -7.56 3.54 22.21
C GLY A 126 -8.65 4.62 22.08
N MET A 127 -8.36 5.87 22.40
CA MET A 127 -9.29 7.00 22.29
C MET A 127 -8.82 8.00 21.22
N LYS A 128 -9.78 8.55 20.46
CA LYS A 128 -9.49 9.67 19.55
C LYS A 128 -9.23 10.92 20.37
N ILE A 129 -8.02 11.52 20.23
CA ILE A 129 -7.61 12.75 20.91
C ILE A 129 -7.64 13.99 20.03
N ALA A 130 -7.53 13.82 18.70
CA ALA A 130 -7.61 14.90 17.72
C ALA A 130 -8.04 14.38 16.34
N GLU A 131 -8.53 15.26 15.48
CA GLU A 131 -8.70 15.04 14.06
C GLU A 131 -8.63 16.35 13.30
N GLY A 132 -8.14 16.33 12.06
CA GLY A 132 -8.00 17.52 11.22
C GLY A 132 -7.03 17.30 10.06
N THR A 133 -6.71 18.39 9.40
CA THR A 133 -5.64 18.41 8.40
C THR A 133 -4.26 18.18 9.05
N PRO A 134 -3.24 17.72 8.31
CA PRO A 134 -1.89 17.56 8.85
C PRO A 134 -1.37 18.81 9.57
N LYS A 135 -1.62 20.01 9.01
CA LYS A 135 -1.19 21.29 9.59
C LYS A 135 -1.87 21.57 10.95
N GLU A 136 -3.15 21.25 11.10
CA GLU A 136 -3.88 21.42 12.35
C GLU A 136 -3.39 20.42 13.39
N ILE A 137 -3.15 19.17 13.00
CA ILE A 137 -2.66 18.11 13.86
C ILE A 137 -1.24 18.39 14.37
N TYR A 138 -0.35 18.85 13.48
CA TYR A 138 1.04 19.20 13.86
C TYR A 138 1.12 20.24 14.98
N ASN A 139 0.16 21.17 15.04
CA ASN A 139 0.10 22.22 16.05
C ASN A 139 -0.86 21.92 17.20
N HIS A 140 -1.46 20.73 17.25
CA HIS A 140 -2.47 20.41 18.24
C HIS A 140 -1.84 20.08 19.60
N PRO A 141 -2.19 20.80 20.72
CA PRO A 141 -1.53 20.66 22.01
C PRO A 141 -1.49 19.23 22.55
N LYS A 142 -2.62 18.49 22.45
CA LYS A 142 -2.69 17.09 22.93
C LYS A 142 -1.83 16.14 22.08
N VAL A 143 -1.64 16.43 20.80
CA VAL A 143 -0.78 15.61 19.91
C VAL A 143 0.69 15.87 20.23
N ILE A 144 1.05 17.15 20.45
CA ILE A 144 2.40 17.53 20.89
C ILE A 144 2.74 16.82 22.22
N GLU A 145 1.84 16.84 23.19
CA GLU A 145 2.03 16.17 24.50
C GLU A 145 2.19 14.65 24.35
N ALA A 146 1.36 14.01 23.49
CA ALA A 146 1.33 12.54 23.35
C ALA A 146 2.48 11.99 22.52
N TYR A 147 2.90 12.70 21.48
CA TYR A 147 3.80 12.17 20.44
C TYR A 147 5.08 13.00 20.23
N LEU A 148 5.02 14.33 20.34
CA LEU A 148 6.14 15.24 20.07
C LEU A 148 6.79 15.79 21.35
N GLY A 149 6.15 15.66 22.50
CA GLY A 149 6.64 16.12 23.78
C GLY A 149 7.47 15.09 24.58
N ARG A 150 7.69 13.90 24.02
CA ARG A 150 8.46 12.81 24.67
C ARG A 150 9.84 12.60 24.05
N GLU A 151 10.53 13.67 23.66
CA GLU A 151 11.98 13.61 23.49
C GLU A 151 12.60 13.58 24.90
N GLU A 152 12.88 12.36 25.42
CA GLU A 152 13.82 12.16 26.52
C GLU A 152 15.25 12.00 26.01
#